data_61dddd8c94338313d0da38a34302be43
#
_entry.id   61dddd8c94338313d0da38a34302be43
#
_cell.length_a   1.000
_cell.length_b   1.000
_cell.length_c   1.000
_cell.angle_alpha   90.00
_cell.angle_beta   90.00
_cell.angle_gamma   90.00
#
_symmetry.space_group_name_H-M   'P 1'
#
loop_
_entity.id
_entity.type
_entity.pdbx_description
1 polymer ?
#
loop_
_entity_poly.entity_id
_entity_poly.type
_entity_poly.pdbx_seq_one_letter_code
_entity_poly.pdbx_strand_id
1 'polypeptide(L)'
;MILGRVTGNVYCSLKHPALTGCRLLRVRPENGGPELIAVDIVHAGPGDLVLVQNEGNAARQVTGREDIPTRQVVVGVVDSLNREG
;
A
#
# COMPACT_ATOMS: atom_id res chain seq x y z
N MET A 1 0.80 -8.89 7.56
CA MET A 1 1.48 -7.61 7.30
C MET A 1 2.75 -7.86 6.50
N ILE A 2 3.01 -7.02 5.52
CA ILE A 2 4.10 -7.21 4.60
C ILE A 2 5.03 -6.00 4.66
N LEU A 3 6.33 -6.24 4.75
CA LEU A 3 7.34 -5.20 4.59
C LEU A 3 7.76 -5.16 3.14
N GLY A 4 7.73 -3.99 2.53
CA GLY A 4 8.06 -3.88 1.11
C GLY A 4 8.61 -2.51 0.74
N ARG A 5 9.18 -2.44 -0.45
CA ARG A 5 9.73 -1.21 -1.03
C ARG A 5 8.81 -0.69 -2.11
N VAL A 6 8.48 0.59 -2.03
CA VAL A 6 7.67 1.23 -3.07
C VAL A 6 8.53 1.36 -4.32
N THR A 7 8.05 0.80 -5.43
CA THR A 7 8.75 0.84 -6.71
C THR A 7 8.18 1.86 -7.67
N GLY A 8 6.98 2.36 -7.41
CA GLY A 8 6.38 3.38 -8.25
C GLY A 8 4.94 3.67 -7.88
N ASN A 9 4.40 4.68 -8.51
CA ASN A 9 2.98 5.00 -8.41
C ASN A 9 2.22 4.22 -9.49
N VAL A 10 0.96 3.90 -9.21
CA VAL A 10 0.09 3.27 -10.18
C VAL A 10 -0.82 4.35 -10.75
N TYR A 11 -0.73 4.56 -12.06
CA TYR A 11 -1.61 5.45 -12.79
C TYR A 11 -2.60 4.59 -13.56
N CYS A 12 -3.86 4.71 -13.22
CA CYS A 12 -4.89 3.87 -13.78
C CYS A 12 -5.94 4.72 -14.49
N SER A 13 -6.28 4.32 -15.71
CA SER A 13 -7.35 4.97 -16.45
C SER A 13 -8.74 4.53 -16.02
N LEU A 14 -8.83 3.50 -15.19
CA LEU A 14 -10.10 3.07 -14.65
C LEU A 14 -10.61 4.10 -13.64
N LYS A 15 -11.82 4.55 -13.85
CA LYS A 15 -12.42 5.56 -12.98
C LYS A 15 -13.39 4.89 -12.01
N HIS A 16 -12.85 3.95 -11.24
CA HIS A 16 -13.65 3.29 -10.22
C HIS A 16 -13.94 4.28 -9.09
N PRO A 17 -15.19 4.48 -8.70
CA PRO A 17 -15.52 5.47 -7.65
C PRO A 17 -14.80 5.23 -6.34
N ALA A 18 -14.54 3.98 -5.99
CA ALA A 18 -13.85 3.64 -4.75
C ALA A 18 -12.40 4.13 -4.73
N LEU A 19 -11.81 4.40 -5.89
CA LEU A 19 -10.44 4.88 -6.00
C LEU A 19 -10.34 6.38 -6.13
N THR A 20 -11.45 7.10 -6.17
CA THR A 20 -11.45 8.56 -6.26
C THR A 20 -10.77 9.14 -5.03
N GLY A 21 -9.70 9.92 -5.26
CA GLY A 21 -8.93 10.50 -4.17
C GLY A 21 -7.94 9.55 -3.52
N CYS A 22 -7.86 8.29 -3.95
CA CYS A 22 -6.90 7.33 -3.43
C CYS A 22 -5.65 7.31 -4.29
N ARG A 23 -4.48 7.20 -3.64
CA ARG A 23 -3.23 6.92 -4.32
C ARG A 23 -2.98 5.42 -4.26
N LEU A 24 -2.50 4.90 -5.38
CA LEU A 24 -2.10 3.49 -5.45
C LEU A 24 -0.60 3.43 -5.68
N LEU A 25 0.04 2.52 -4.95
CA LEU A 25 1.48 2.32 -5.05
C LEU A 25 1.77 0.89 -5.46
N ARG A 26 2.85 0.75 -6.23
CA ARG A 26 3.41 -0.56 -6.54
C ARG A 26 4.48 -0.86 -5.51
N VAL A 27 4.36 -1.99 -4.84
CA VAL A 27 5.24 -2.37 -3.73
C VAL A 27 5.87 -3.72 -4.02
N ARG A 28 7.19 -3.79 -3.85
CA ARG A 28 7.92 -5.05 -3.95
C ARG A 28 8.19 -5.57 -2.54
N PRO A 29 7.64 -6.75 -2.18
CA PRO A 29 7.92 -7.32 -0.87
C PRO A 29 9.41 -7.60 -0.66
N GLU A 30 9.89 -7.31 0.52
CA GLU A 30 11.29 -7.53 0.88
C GLU A 30 11.66 -9.01 0.91
N ASN A 31 10.69 -9.88 1.12
CA ASN A 31 10.90 -11.32 1.15
C ASN A 31 11.02 -11.96 -0.25
N GLY A 32 10.97 -11.17 -1.31
CA GLY A 32 11.10 -11.68 -2.67
C GLY A 32 9.81 -12.16 -3.31
N GLY A 33 8.67 -11.93 -2.69
CA GLY A 33 7.38 -12.28 -3.30
C GLY A 33 7.02 -11.40 -4.48
N PRO A 34 5.90 -11.68 -5.16
CA PRO A 34 5.47 -10.88 -6.30
C PRO A 34 5.12 -9.45 -5.89
N GLU A 35 5.28 -8.52 -6.82
CA GLU A 35 4.87 -7.14 -6.57
C GLU A 35 3.36 -7.08 -6.33
N LEU A 36 2.97 -6.11 -5.52
CA LEU A 36 1.56 -5.90 -5.20
C LEU A 36 1.19 -4.43 -5.35
N ILE A 37 -0.11 -4.19 -5.43
CA ILE A 37 -0.68 -2.86 -5.52
C ILE A 37 -1.38 -2.58 -4.20
N ALA A 38 -1.07 -1.44 -3.58
CA ALA A 38 -1.64 -1.07 -2.29
C ALA A 38 -2.15 0.36 -2.29
N VAL A 39 -3.22 0.60 -1.54
CA VAL A 39 -3.73 1.95 -1.32
C VAL A 39 -2.79 2.68 -0.37
N ASP A 40 -2.42 3.89 -0.71
CA ASP A 40 -1.52 4.71 0.10
C ASP A 40 -2.30 5.72 0.92
N ILE A 41 -2.12 5.67 2.24
CA ILE A 41 -2.73 6.62 3.17
C ILE A 41 -1.69 7.42 3.94
N VAL A 42 -0.41 7.21 3.66
CA VAL A 42 0.68 7.83 4.42
C VAL A 42 1.59 8.70 3.55
N HIS A 43 1.21 8.89 2.29
CA HIS A 43 1.98 9.67 1.32
C HIS A 43 3.39 9.12 1.09
N ALA A 44 3.49 7.81 1.01
CA ALA A 44 4.76 7.16 0.66
C ALA A 44 5.07 7.39 -0.82
N GLY A 45 6.34 7.29 -1.17
CA GLY A 45 6.80 7.46 -2.53
C GLY A 45 7.81 6.41 -2.94
N PRO A 46 8.21 6.40 -4.23
CA PRO A 46 9.20 5.44 -4.71
C PRO A 46 10.48 5.47 -3.88
N GLY A 47 10.97 4.30 -3.53
CA GLY A 47 12.15 4.15 -2.67
C GLY A 47 11.84 4.02 -1.20
N ASP A 48 10.64 4.36 -0.76
CA ASP A 48 10.26 4.21 0.65
C ASP A 48 10.07 2.76 1.02
N LEU A 49 10.50 2.42 2.23
CA LEU A 49 10.21 1.12 2.84
C LEU A 49 8.92 1.26 3.63
N VAL A 50 7.96 0.38 3.35
CA VAL A 50 6.62 0.54 3.89
C VAL A 50 6.11 -0.76 4.49
N LEU A 51 5.16 -0.60 5.41
CA LEU A 51 4.37 -1.71 5.94
C LEU A 51 3.03 -1.73 5.23
N VAL A 52 2.65 -2.91 4.74
CA VAL A 52 1.41 -3.12 4.00
C VAL A 52 0.54 -4.09 4.77
N GLN A 53 -0.68 -3.67 5.07
CA GLN A 53 -1.68 -4.51 5.68
C GLN A 53 -2.46 -5.21 4.57
N ASN A 54 -2.49 -6.53 4.62
CA ASN A 54 -3.12 -7.35 3.59
C ASN A 54 -4.45 -7.92 4.12
N GLU A 55 -5.40 -7.05 4.38
CA GLU A 55 -6.71 -7.45 4.86
C GLU A 55 -7.79 -6.56 4.25
N GLY A 56 -8.85 -7.17 3.72
CA GLY A 56 -9.94 -6.43 3.12
C GLY A 56 -10.60 -5.46 4.09
N ASN A 57 -10.69 -5.83 5.37
CA ASN A 57 -11.29 -4.95 6.37
C ASN A 57 -10.47 -3.68 6.60
N ALA A 58 -9.15 -3.77 6.54
CA ALA A 58 -8.30 -2.59 6.69
C ALA A 58 -8.56 -1.59 5.56
N ALA A 59 -8.66 -2.07 4.33
CA ALA A 59 -8.96 -1.21 3.19
C ALA A 59 -10.33 -0.56 3.33
N ARG A 60 -11.33 -1.30 3.79
CA ARG A 60 -12.67 -0.77 4.00
C ARG A 60 -12.69 0.29 5.09
N GLN A 61 -12.01 0.06 6.19
CA GLN A 61 -11.96 1.00 7.30
C GLN A 61 -11.31 2.32 6.91
N VAL A 62 -10.24 2.23 6.12
CA VAL A 62 -9.46 3.40 5.72
C VAL A 62 -10.22 4.25 4.70
N THR A 63 -10.84 3.60 3.72
CA THR A 63 -11.52 4.31 2.63
C THR A 63 -12.98 4.55 2.90
N GLY A 64 -13.56 3.84 3.86
CA GLY A 64 -14.99 3.88 4.13
C GLY A 64 -15.84 3.22 3.07
N ARG A 65 -15.24 2.41 2.20
CA ARG A 65 -15.95 1.77 1.09
C ARG A 65 -15.77 0.27 1.12
N GLU A 66 -16.83 -0.44 0.73
CA GLU A 66 -16.80 -1.91 0.67
C GLU A 66 -16.37 -2.44 -0.69
N ASP A 67 -16.41 -1.61 -1.73
CA ASP A 67 -16.16 -2.01 -3.10
C ASP A 67 -14.74 -1.70 -3.57
N ILE A 68 -13.79 -1.72 -2.65
CA ILE A 68 -12.39 -1.48 -2.94
C ILE A 68 -11.81 -2.62 -3.80
N PRO A 69 -11.14 -2.31 -4.91
CA PRO A 69 -10.59 -3.35 -5.79
C PRO A 69 -9.30 -3.99 -5.27
N THR A 70 -8.66 -3.44 -4.26
CA THR A 70 -7.48 -4.04 -3.64
C THR A 70 -7.70 -4.22 -2.16
N ARG A 71 -7.07 -5.26 -1.59
CA ARG A 71 -7.14 -5.56 -0.16
C ARG A 71 -5.94 -5.03 0.60
N GLN A 72 -4.97 -4.46 -0.10
CA GLN A 72 -3.72 -4.05 0.53
C GLN A 72 -3.70 -2.56 0.77
N VAL A 73 -3.27 -2.17 1.96
CA VAL A 73 -3.18 -0.77 2.38
C VAL A 73 -1.80 -0.52 2.97
N VAL A 74 -1.13 0.52 2.49
CA VAL A 74 0.12 0.98 3.10
C VAL A 74 -0.23 1.72 4.37
N VAL A 75 0.16 1.17 5.52
CA VAL A 75 -0.22 1.71 6.82
C VAL A 75 0.91 2.44 7.53
N GLY A 76 2.13 2.36 7.03
CA GLY A 76 3.24 3.08 7.64
C GLY A 76 4.46 3.12 6.76
N VAL A 77 5.28 4.15 6.97
CA VAL A 77 6.61 4.27 6.37
C VAL A 77 7.63 3.92 7.44
N VAL A 78 8.57 3.06 7.09
CA VAL A 78 9.63 2.65 8.01
C VAL A 78 10.82 3.57 7.81
N ASP A 79 11.07 4.44 8.78
CA ASP A 79 12.16 5.41 8.69
C ASP A 79 13.51 4.76 8.96
N SER A 80 13.53 3.77 9.84
CA SER A 80 14.75 3.03 10.12
C SER A 80 14.40 1.67 10.70
N LEU A 81 15.29 0.70 10.47
CA LEU A 81 15.18 -0.61 11.09
C LEU A 81 16.17 -0.65 12.25
N ASN A 82 15.64 -0.71 13.47
CA ASN A 82 16.47 -0.86 14.66
C ASN A 82 16.69 -2.34 14.93
N ARG A 83 17.92 -2.79 14.80
CA ARG A 83 18.30 -4.19 15.00
C ARG A 83 18.89 -4.47 16.36
N GLU A 84 18.96 -3.46 17.19
CA GLU A 84 19.41 -3.64 18.57
C GLU A 84 18.27 -4.23 19.39
N GLY A 85 18.53 -5.26 19.98
CA GLY A 85 17.53 -5.79 20.80
C GLY A 85 17.19 -6.94 21.03
#